data_6970e8f602ffb2b929a640fa9291c1eb
#
_entry.id   6970e8f602ffb2b929a640fa9291c1eb
#
_cell.length_a   1.000
_cell.length_b   1.000
_cell.length_c   1.000
_cell.angle_alpha   90.00
_cell.angle_beta   90.00
_cell.angle_gamma   90.00
#
_symmetry.space_group_name_H-M   'P 1'
#
loop_
_entity.id
_entity.type
_entity.pdbx_description
1 polymer ?
#
loop_
_entity_poly.entity_id
_entity_poly.type
_entity_poly.pdbx_seq_one_letter_code
_entity_poly.pdbx_strand_id
1 'polypeptide(L)'
;MRVRAWPIVVAACATLAACVDDQQALQTSDPIYTMVFFPTDSVTLNKRAKDQLSYTVNNPTPPIKAALQPNAKTKICVTGHTDRVGPETINKEVAQRRADAVAKYLIGLGVPEQRIVTASLGSSKPLVVTGQGIPEISNRRVEVVFGC
;
A
#
# COMPACT_ATOMS: atom_id res chain seq x y z
N MET A 1 -38.76 63.15 -42.49
CA MET A 1 -37.78 62.83 -41.44
C MET A 1 -37.54 61.33 -41.44
N ARG A 2 -36.35 60.91 -41.87
CA ARG A 2 -35.97 59.49 -41.93
C ARG A 2 -35.12 59.16 -40.69
N VAL A 3 -35.64 58.33 -39.79
CA VAL A 3 -34.91 57.83 -38.65
C VAL A 3 -34.12 56.62 -39.08
N ARG A 4 -32.81 56.73 -39.04
CA ARG A 4 -31.89 55.60 -39.34
C ARG A 4 -31.81 54.70 -38.12
N ALA A 5 -32.23 53.45 -38.24
CA ALA A 5 -32.00 52.39 -37.27
C ALA A 5 -30.55 51.91 -37.40
N TRP A 6 -29.83 51.95 -36.29
CA TRP A 6 -28.49 51.37 -36.16
C TRP A 6 -28.59 49.93 -35.69
N PRO A 7 -27.88 48.99 -36.30
CA PRO A 7 -27.91 47.61 -35.82
C PRO A 7 -27.02 47.48 -34.57
N ILE A 8 -27.62 46.96 -33.50
CA ILE A 8 -26.91 46.55 -32.32
C ILE A 8 -26.19 45.26 -32.66
N VAL A 9 -24.85 45.33 -32.72
CA VAL A 9 -23.98 44.15 -32.81
C VAL A 9 -23.91 43.52 -31.42
N VAL A 10 -24.61 42.42 -31.22
CA VAL A 10 -24.43 41.57 -30.04
C VAL A 10 -23.16 40.75 -30.26
N ALA A 11 -22.05 41.18 -29.68
CA ALA A 11 -20.85 40.36 -29.60
C ALA A 11 -21.09 39.23 -28.60
N ALA A 12 -21.28 38.01 -29.13
CA ALA A 12 -21.32 36.79 -28.33
C ALA A 12 -19.93 36.55 -27.71
N CYS A 13 -19.83 36.73 -26.41
CA CYS A 13 -18.67 36.34 -25.62
C CYS A 13 -18.71 34.85 -25.38
N ALA A 14 -18.19 34.07 -26.32
CA ALA A 14 -18.02 32.61 -26.24
C ALA A 14 -16.55 32.27 -26.02
N THR A 15 -16.01 32.52 -24.81
CA THR A 15 -14.69 32.01 -24.40
C THR A 15 -14.65 31.87 -22.87
N LEU A 16 -15.35 30.92 -22.30
CA LEU A 16 -15.15 30.44 -20.93
C LEU A 16 -15.44 28.95 -20.85
N ALA A 17 -14.67 28.15 -21.58
CA ALA A 17 -14.70 26.70 -21.45
C ALA A 17 -13.31 26.12 -21.71
N ALA A 18 -12.30 26.52 -20.92
CA ALA A 18 -10.97 25.91 -20.96
C ALA A 18 -10.22 26.16 -19.65
N CYS A 19 -10.82 25.83 -18.52
CA CYS A 19 -10.12 25.79 -17.22
C CYS A 19 -10.76 24.75 -16.30
N VAL A 20 -10.96 23.53 -16.81
CA VAL A 20 -11.35 22.40 -15.96
C VAL A 20 -10.67 21.18 -16.56
N ASP A 21 -9.38 21.01 -16.31
CA ASP A 21 -8.75 19.70 -16.50
C ASP A 21 -7.36 19.56 -15.85
N ASP A 22 -6.96 20.47 -14.93
CA ASP A 22 -5.63 20.38 -14.31
C ASP A 22 -5.64 19.86 -12.88
N GLN A 23 -6.76 19.29 -12.39
CA GLN A 23 -6.85 18.68 -11.06
C GLN A 23 -6.73 17.16 -11.04
N GLN A 24 -6.56 16.51 -12.20
CA GLN A 24 -6.37 15.06 -12.25
C GLN A 24 -4.92 14.58 -12.20
N ALA A 25 -3.94 15.48 -12.22
CA ALA A 25 -2.52 15.14 -12.29
C ALA A 25 -1.82 14.93 -10.92
N LEU A 26 -2.51 15.09 -9.80
CA LEU A 26 -1.95 14.93 -8.44
C LEU A 26 -2.57 13.80 -7.62
N GLN A 27 -3.12 12.79 -8.28
CA GLN A 27 -3.38 11.52 -7.62
C GLN A 27 -2.12 10.64 -7.73
N THR A 28 -1.03 11.05 -7.12
CA THR A 28 -0.04 10.12 -6.61
C THR A 28 -0.76 9.33 -5.52
N SER A 29 -1.33 8.19 -5.91
CA SER A 29 -1.90 7.26 -4.95
C SER A 29 -0.77 6.83 -4.04
N ASP A 30 -0.76 7.32 -2.80
CA ASP A 30 0.13 6.80 -1.78
C ASP A 30 0.04 5.27 -1.81
N PRO A 31 1.17 4.58 -1.78
CA PRO A 31 1.15 3.13 -1.82
C PRO A 31 0.29 2.63 -0.66
N ILE A 32 -0.80 1.94 -1.00
CA ILE A 32 -1.69 1.42 0.03
C ILE A 32 -1.04 0.22 0.64
N TYR A 33 -0.81 0.32 1.93
CA TYR A 33 -0.19 -0.75 2.70
C TYR A 33 -1.13 -1.26 3.78
N THR A 34 -0.96 -2.51 4.14
CA THR A 34 -1.52 -3.10 5.36
C THR A 34 -0.39 -3.67 6.20
N MET A 35 -0.56 -3.62 7.52
CA MET A 35 0.42 -4.16 8.46
C MET A 35 -0.20 -5.29 9.26
N VAL A 36 0.54 -6.36 9.44
CA VAL A 36 0.18 -7.43 10.38
C VAL A 36 1.27 -7.61 11.42
N PHE A 37 0.86 -7.81 12.66
CA PHE A 37 1.75 -7.87 13.82
C PHE A 37 1.89 -9.29 14.33
N PHE A 38 3.07 -9.59 14.87
CA PHE A 38 3.43 -10.91 15.35
C PHE A 38 3.72 -10.90 16.86
N PRO A 39 3.29 -11.93 17.59
CA PRO A 39 3.75 -12.16 18.95
C PRO A 39 5.25 -12.37 19.02
N THR A 40 5.82 -12.27 20.21
CA THR A 40 7.20 -12.65 20.47
C THR A 40 7.42 -14.11 20.04
N ASP A 41 8.59 -14.40 19.48
CA ASP A 41 9.03 -15.74 19.04
C ASP A 41 8.07 -16.48 18.11
N SER A 42 7.17 -15.73 17.42
CA SER A 42 6.23 -16.31 16.47
C SER A 42 6.52 -15.83 15.05
N VAL A 43 6.41 -16.78 14.11
CA VAL A 43 6.42 -16.57 12.66
C VAL A 43 5.10 -17.00 12.02
N THR A 44 4.10 -17.40 12.83
CA THR A 44 2.80 -17.85 12.36
C THR A 44 1.76 -16.74 12.42
N LEU A 45 0.92 -16.66 11.39
CA LEU A 45 -0.19 -15.72 11.36
C LEU A 45 -1.28 -16.15 12.36
N ASN A 46 -1.59 -15.27 13.30
CA ASN A 46 -2.74 -15.45 14.18
C ASN A 46 -4.04 -15.17 13.43
N LYS A 47 -5.18 -15.47 14.08
CA LYS A 47 -6.51 -15.26 13.48
C LYS A 47 -6.73 -13.82 13.03
N ARG A 48 -6.37 -12.84 13.86
CA ARG A 48 -6.55 -11.41 13.54
C ARG A 48 -5.78 -10.99 12.29
N ALA A 49 -4.52 -11.43 12.17
CA ALA A 49 -3.69 -11.16 10.98
C ALA A 49 -4.30 -11.79 9.71
N LYS A 50 -4.80 -13.03 9.81
CA LYS A 50 -5.47 -13.71 8.71
C LYS A 50 -6.77 -13.00 8.31
N ASP A 51 -7.60 -12.63 9.26
CA ASP A 51 -8.86 -11.92 9.02
C ASP A 51 -8.60 -10.56 8.34
N GLN A 52 -7.58 -9.82 8.80
CA GLN A 52 -7.19 -8.54 8.21
C GLN A 52 -6.73 -8.68 6.76
N LEU A 53 -5.84 -9.66 6.47
CA LEU A 53 -5.37 -9.91 5.11
C LEU A 53 -6.51 -10.38 4.20
N SER A 54 -7.35 -11.29 4.68
CA SER A 54 -8.53 -11.76 3.93
C SER A 54 -9.49 -10.61 3.63
N TYR A 55 -9.75 -9.74 4.60
CA TYR A 55 -10.60 -8.58 4.41
C TYR A 55 -10.02 -7.63 3.34
N THR A 56 -8.71 -7.36 3.40
CA THR A 56 -8.03 -6.48 2.44
C THR A 56 -8.11 -7.02 1.01
N VAL A 57 -7.94 -8.33 0.82
CA VAL A 57 -7.98 -8.97 -0.51
C VAL A 57 -9.40 -9.10 -1.04
N ASN A 58 -10.37 -9.44 -0.17
CA ASN A 58 -11.76 -9.70 -0.58
C ASN A 58 -12.60 -8.42 -0.68
N ASN A 59 -12.19 -7.33 0.01
CA ASN A 59 -12.85 -6.03 -0.02
C ASN A 59 -11.85 -4.93 -0.41
N PRO A 60 -11.22 -5.02 -1.59
CA PRO A 60 -10.13 -4.13 -1.94
C PRO A 60 -10.65 -2.71 -2.21
N THR A 61 -9.96 -1.72 -1.66
CA THR A 61 -10.10 -0.32 -2.09
C THR A 61 -9.71 -0.17 -3.56
N PRO A 62 -10.14 0.88 -4.28
CA PRO A 62 -9.86 1.01 -5.71
C PRO A 62 -8.39 0.79 -6.10
N PRO A 63 -7.38 1.35 -5.41
CA PRO A 63 -5.97 1.10 -5.75
C PRO A 63 -5.53 -0.35 -5.48
N ILE A 64 -5.98 -0.98 -4.38
CA ILE A 64 -5.69 -2.39 -4.12
C ILE A 64 -6.35 -3.26 -5.20
N LYS A 65 -7.60 -2.95 -5.57
CA LYS A 65 -8.30 -3.64 -6.64
C LYS A 65 -7.54 -3.55 -7.96
N ALA A 66 -7.03 -2.38 -8.31
CA ALA A 66 -6.19 -2.19 -9.49
C ALA A 66 -4.89 -3.02 -9.40
N ALA A 67 -4.23 -3.02 -8.24
CA ALA A 67 -3.04 -3.82 -8.00
C ALA A 67 -3.32 -5.34 -8.05
N LEU A 68 -4.51 -5.81 -7.72
CA LEU A 68 -4.88 -7.23 -7.75
C LEU A 68 -5.34 -7.72 -9.13
N GLN A 69 -5.54 -6.84 -10.12
CA GLN A 69 -5.96 -7.27 -11.46
C GLN A 69 -4.96 -8.25 -12.09
N PRO A 70 -5.41 -9.26 -12.83
CA PRO A 70 -4.52 -10.26 -13.45
C PRO A 70 -3.44 -9.63 -14.37
N ASN A 71 -3.79 -8.54 -15.05
CA ASN A 71 -2.91 -7.84 -15.99
C ASN A 71 -2.10 -6.71 -15.35
N ALA A 72 -2.22 -6.47 -14.04
CA ALA A 72 -1.47 -5.43 -13.38
C ALA A 72 0.03 -5.75 -13.41
N LYS A 73 0.84 -4.76 -13.82
CA LYS A 73 2.31 -4.89 -13.89
C LYS A 73 2.99 -4.64 -12.54
N THR A 74 2.29 -4.02 -11.61
CA THR A 74 2.79 -3.69 -10.28
C THR A 74 3.02 -4.94 -9.44
N LYS A 75 4.00 -4.89 -8.55
CA LYS A 75 4.29 -5.95 -7.57
C LYS A 75 3.52 -5.72 -6.27
N ILE A 76 3.54 -6.72 -5.43
CA ILE A 76 3.06 -6.66 -4.05
C ILE A 76 4.26 -6.97 -3.17
N CYS A 77 4.74 -5.95 -2.47
CA CYS A 77 5.93 -6.06 -1.63
C CYS A 77 5.54 -6.45 -0.21
N VAL A 78 6.13 -7.52 0.29
CA VAL A 78 5.89 -8.08 1.62
C VAL A 78 7.18 -8.00 2.42
N THR A 79 7.27 -7.01 3.31
CA THR A 79 8.51 -6.70 4.03
C THR A 79 8.39 -7.05 5.51
N GLY A 80 9.28 -7.92 5.98
CA GLY A 80 9.34 -8.35 7.38
C GLY A 80 10.24 -7.47 8.24
N HIS A 81 9.80 -7.27 9.49
CA HIS A 81 10.50 -6.50 10.51
C HIS A 81 10.49 -7.23 11.85
N THR A 82 11.48 -6.91 12.69
CA THR A 82 11.56 -7.35 14.09
C THR A 82 11.74 -6.15 15.01
N ASP A 83 11.58 -6.38 16.32
CA ASP A 83 12.11 -5.48 17.33
C ASP A 83 13.64 -5.64 17.44
N ARG A 84 14.24 -4.90 18.37
CA ARG A 84 15.70 -4.86 18.56
C ARG A 84 16.19 -5.88 19.61
N VAL A 85 15.45 -6.96 19.82
CA VAL A 85 15.84 -8.04 20.72
C VAL A 85 16.65 -9.08 19.93
N GLY A 86 17.83 -9.42 20.46
CA GLY A 86 18.72 -10.42 19.89
C GLY A 86 19.63 -9.93 18.75
N PRO A 87 20.41 -10.85 18.16
CA PRO A 87 21.35 -10.54 17.09
C PRO A 87 20.64 -10.19 15.77
N GLU A 88 21.20 -9.24 15.02
CA GLU A 88 20.61 -8.78 13.75
C GLU A 88 20.54 -9.90 12.68
N THR A 89 21.47 -10.85 12.69
CA THR A 89 21.44 -12.02 11.80
C THR A 89 20.18 -12.86 12.03
N ILE A 90 19.82 -13.10 13.28
CA ILE A 90 18.61 -13.84 13.67
C ILE A 90 17.37 -12.99 13.37
N ASN A 91 17.42 -11.69 13.64
CA ASN A 91 16.34 -10.76 13.34
C ASN A 91 15.99 -10.74 11.83
N LYS A 92 16.98 -10.73 10.96
CA LYS A 92 16.77 -10.83 9.50
C LYS A 92 16.12 -12.15 9.11
N GLU A 93 16.56 -13.26 9.69
CA GLU A 93 15.98 -14.58 9.40
C GLU A 93 14.52 -14.65 9.87
N VAL A 94 14.22 -14.20 11.09
CA VAL A 94 12.85 -14.18 11.64
C VAL A 94 11.95 -13.27 10.81
N ALA A 95 12.43 -12.09 10.43
CA ALA A 95 11.70 -11.17 9.57
C ALA A 95 11.39 -11.79 8.20
N GLN A 96 12.35 -12.51 7.58
CA GLN A 96 12.12 -13.20 6.31
C GLN A 96 11.05 -14.29 6.47
N ARG A 97 11.14 -15.13 7.48
CA ARG A 97 10.14 -16.17 7.73
C ARG A 97 8.73 -15.60 7.94
N ARG A 98 8.61 -14.44 8.60
CA ARG A 98 7.33 -13.74 8.75
C ARG A 98 6.80 -13.23 7.42
N ALA A 99 7.66 -12.63 6.60
CA ALA A 99 7.29 -12.18 5.25
C ALA A 99 6.82 -13.34 4.38
N ASP A 100 7.53 -14.46 4.40
CA ASP A 100 7.18 -15.67 3.65
C ASP A 100 5.85 -16.28 4.12
N ALA A 101 5.57 -16.27 5.43
CA ALA A 101 4.29 -16.74 5.96
C ALA A 101 3.12 -15.87 5.47
N VAL A 102 3.29 -14.54 5.40
CA VAL A 102 2.30 -13.62 4.84
C VAL A 102 2.14 -13.85 3.34
N ALA A 103 3.24 -13.95 2.60
CA ALA A 103 3.22 -14.23 1.15
C ALA A 103 2.47 -15.51 0.84
N LYS A 104 2.78 -16.61 1.54
CA LYS A 104 2.08 -17.89 1.40
C LYS A 104 0.58 -17.76 1.66
N TYR A 105 0.19 -16.96 2.65
CA TYR A 105 -1.23 -16.75 2.96
C TYR A 105 -1.93 -15.95 1.86
N LEU A 106 -1.29 -14.90 1.31
CA LEU A 106 -1.82 -14.13 0.19
C LEU A 106 -2.00 -14.99 -1.07
N ILE A 107 -1.03 -15.89 -1.36
CA ILE A 107 -1.14 -16.86 -2.47
C ILE A 107 -2.37 -17.75 -2.25
N GLY A 108 -2.58 -18.24 -1.02
CA GLY A 108 -3.76 -19.01 -0.65
C GLY A 108 -5.10 -18.26 -0.82
N LEU A 109 -5.07 -16.93 -0.80
CA LEU A 109 -6.22 -16.08 -1.10
C LEU A 109 -6.39 -15.76 -2.60
N GLY A 110 -5.53 -16.33 -3.47
CA GLY A 110 -5.60 -16.16 -4.92
C GLY A 110 -4.73 -15.05 -5.49
N VAL A 111 -3.84 -14.44 -4.69
CA VAL A 111 -2.85 -13.49 -5.20
C VAL A 111 -1.77 -14.28 -5.99
N PRO A 112 -1.47 -13.91 -7.26
CA PRO A 112 -0.48 -14.63 -8.04
C PRO A 112 0.92 -14.56 -7.44
N GLU A 113 1.57 -15.69 -7.24
CA GLU A 113 2.90 -15.81 -6.60
C GLU A 113 3.95 -14.95 -7.30
N GLN A 114 3.97 -14.95 -8.64
CA GLN A 114 4.94 -14.19 -9.44
C GLN A 114 4.83 -12.66 -9.25
N ARG A 115 3.80 -12.19 -8.57
CA ARG A 115 3.60 -10.78 -8.26
C ARG A 115 4.06 -10.40 -6.86
N ILE A 116 4.29 -11.38 -6.01
CA ILE A 116 4.71 -11.15 -4.63
C ILE A 116 6.24 -11.09 -4.58
N VAL A 117 6.75 -10.08 -3.91
CA VAL A 117 8.18 -9.93 -3.60
C VAL A 117 8.33 -9.84 -2.10
N THR A 118 9.07 -10.77 -1.50
CA THR A 118 9.36 -10.77 -0.08
C THR A 118 10.71 -10.10 0.20
N ALA A 119 10.81 -9.40 1.31
CA ALA A 119 12.05 -8.79 1.79
C ALA A 119 12.11 -8.82 3.32
N SER A 120 13.33 -8.80 3.84
CA SER A 120 13.61 -8.73 5.26
C SER A 120 14.45 -7.52 5.58
N LEU A 121 13.97 -6.69 6.49
CA LEU A 121 14.71 -5.55 7.05
C LEU A 121 15.17 -5.79 8.51
N GLY A 122 14.82 -6.93 9.11
CA GLY A 122 15.18 -7.22 10.50
C GLY A 122 14.78 -6.08 11.43
N SER A 123 15.69 -5.65 12.28
CA SER A 123 15.49 -4.53 13.20
C SER A 123 15.94 -3.16 12.65
N SER A 124 16.38 -3.08 11.39
CA SER A 124 17.02 -1.88 10.83
C SER A 124 16.08 -0.70 10.58
N LYS A 125 14.77 -0.96 10.43
CA LYS A 125 13.74 0.09 10.24
C LYS A 125 12.62 -0.07 11.27
N PRO A 126 12.82 0.35 12.52
CA PRO A 126 11.80 0.27 13.54
C PRO A 126 10.67 1.26 13.27
N LEU A 127 9.43 0.85 13.55
CA LEU A 127 8.26 1.74 13.55
C LEU A 127 8.28 2.62 14.81
N VAL A 128 8.65 2.00 15.93
CA VAL A 128 8.85 2.69 17.20
C VAL A 128 10.33 2.56 17.58
N VAL A 129 11.00 3.70 17.74
CA VAL A 129 12.41 3.72 18.11
C VAL A 129 12.56 3.26 19.56
N THR A 130 13.32 2.17 19.77
CA THR A 130 13.64 1.61 21.07
C THR A 130 15.14 1.43 21.24
N GLY A 131 15.59 1.27 22.47
CA GLY A 131 16.96 0.81 22.76
C GLY A 131 17.19 -0.62 22.29
N GLN A 132 18.47 -1.03 22.24
CA GLN A 132 18.84 -2.41 21.96
C GLN A 132 18.32 -3.33 23.07
N GLY A 133 17.78 -4.49 22.70
CA GLY A 133 17.25 -5.46 23.66
C GLY A 133 15.87 -5.13 24.24
N ILE A 134 15.25 -4.00 23.85
CA ILE A 134 13.92 -3.62 24.32
C ILE A 134 12.87 -4.21 23.38
N PRO A 135 11.97 -5.08 23.89
CA PRO A 135 10.90 -5.66 23.07
C PRO A 135 9.83 -4.62 22.73
N GLU A 136 9.38 -4.59 21.47
CA GLU A 136 8.34 -3.69 20.99
C GLU A 136 7.46 -4.41 19.97
N ILE A 137 6.16 -4.57 20.29
CA ILE A 137 5.23 -5.29 19.45
C ILE A 137 5.01 -4.60 18.10
N SER A 138 5.01 -3.27 18.06
CA SER A 138 4.81 -2.50 16.83
C SER A 138 5.94 -2.70 15.83
N ASN A 139 7.13 -3.08 16.30
CA ASN A 139 8.27 -3.39 15.45
C ASN A 139 8.22 -4.81 14.89
N ARG A 140 7.52 -5.74 15.56
CA ARG A 140 7.35 -7.13 15.09
C ARG A 140 6.20 -7.20 14.09
N ARG A 141 6.42 -6.70 12.88
CA ARG A 141 5.39 -6.57 11.85
C ARG A 141 5.83 -7.08 10.49
N VAL A 142 4.87 -7.29 9.63
CA VAL A 142 5.06 -7.39 8.19
C VAL A 142 4.22 -6.30 7.53
N GLU A 143 4.84 -5.56 6.65
CA GLU A 143 4.20 -4.57 5.79
C GLU A 143 3.89 -5.21 4.43
N VAL A 144 2.68 -5.03 3.95
CA VAL A 144 2.24 -5.45 2.61
C VAL A 144 1.87 -4.20 1.84
N VAL A 145 2.64 -3.90 0.78
CA VAL A 145 2.43 -2.73 -0.08
C VAL A 145 1.89 -3.22 -1.42
N PHE A 146 0.71 -2.76 -1.78
CA PHE A 146 0.07 -3.06 -3.06
C PHE A 146 0.45 -2.01 -4.08
N GLY A 147 1.17 -2.41 -5.14
CA GLY A 147 1.64 -1.49 -6.17
C GLY A 147 3.03 -0.89 -5.88
N CYS A 148 3.95 -1.70 -5.38
CA CYS A 148 5.35 -1.28 -5.17
C CYS A 148 6.20 -1.29 -6.45
#